data_d7a2928ddf6fb89c7a6cfcb0910e1738
#
_entry.id   d7a2928ddf6fb89c7a6cfcb0910e1738
#
_cell.length_a   1.000
_cell.length_b   1.000
_cell.length_c   1.000
_cell.angle_alpha   90.00
_cell.angle_beta   90.00
_cell.angle_gamma   90.00
#
_symmetry.space_group_name_H-M   'P 1'
#
loop_
_entity.id
_entity.type
_entity.pdbx_description
1 polymer ?
#
loop_
_entity_poly.entity_id
_entity_poly.type
_entity_poly.pdbx_seq_one_letter_code
_entity_poly.pdbx_strand_id
1 'polypeptide(L)'
;MAGSDTKSTHAHGSGFVVLGRHRITGLSYIGTASDGFLEIFDTVVVPVAATYARSGTTVTVSSTGHGLQTGDTVGIAYRPGTGGEARSGNYAVTVTTANAFTIVDINSGTISGSPVCTYVNGGGGWIFSTEVSAADIFANVLPVPGEGMLVKNGTYAKMTNVDSANFFYN
;
A
#
# COMPACT_ATOMS: atom_id res chain seq x y z
N MET A 1 -36.00 -2.49 -8.04
CA MET A 1 -34.81 -2.04 -7.28
C MET A 1 -33.81 -3.18 -7.34
N ALA A 2 -32.69 -2.99 -8.04
CA ALA A 2 -31.59 -3.94 -7.99
C ALA A 2 -30.97 -3.82 -6.59
N GLY A 3 -31.05 -4.90 -5.81
CA GLY A 3 -30.39 -4.94 -4.51
C GLY A 3 -28.88 -4.72 -4.70
N SER A 4 -28.29 -3.84 -3.93
CA SER A 4 -26.85 -3.71 -3.84
C SER A 4 -26.29 -5.05 -3.32
N ASP A 5 -25.66 -5.82 -4.20
CA ASP A 5 -25.04 -7.11 -3.86
C ASP A 5 -23.67 -6.86 -3.21
N THR A 6 -23.69 -6.21 -2.05
CA THR A 6 -22.47 -5.93 -1.29
C THR A 6 -21.96 -7.24 -0.70
N LYS A 7 -20.78 -7.62 -1.10
CA LYS A 7 -20.03 -8.78 -0.58
C LYS A 7 -19.05 -8.31 0.50
N SER A 8 -18.61 -9.21 1.34
CA SER A 8 -17.58 -8.96 2.32
C SER A 8 -16.56 -10.09 2.38
N THR A 9 -15.31 -9.73 2.66
CA THR A 9 -14.24 -10.69 2.93
C THR A 9 -13.52 -10.26 4.20
N HIS A 10 -13.29 -11.21 5.08
CA HIS A 10 -12.54 -11.03 6.31
C HIS A 10 -11.12 -11.59 6.14
N ALA A 11 -10.12 -10.79 6.47
CA ALA A 11 -8.71 -11.15 6.38
C ALA A 11 -8.07 -11.10 7.78
N HIS A 12 -7.32 -12.15 8.14
CA HIS A 12 -6.53 -12.25 9.38
C HIS A 12 -5.02 -12.15 9.15
N GLY A 13 -4.59 -11.69 8.00
CA GLY A 13 -3.18 -11.53 7.66
C GLY A 13 -3.01 -11.00 6.25
N SER A 14 -1.76 -10.74 5.88
CA SER A 14 -1.44 -10.26 4.54
C SER A 14 -1.81 -11.29 3.47
N GLY A 15 -2.49 -10.85 2.42
CA GLY A 15 -2.88 -11.74 1.33
C GLY A 15 -3.81 -11.09 0.31
N PHE A 16 -4.17 -11.88 -0.70
CA PHE A 16 -5.19 -11.49 -1.66
C PHE A 16 -6.57 -11.56 -1.00
N VAL A 17 -7.30 -10.46 -1.05
CA VAL A 17 -8.64 -10.32 -0.49
C VAL A 17 -9.69 -10.66 -1.55
N VAL A 18 -9.58 -10.04 -2.72
CA VAL A 18 -10.49 -10.24 -3.86
C VAL A 18 -9.66 -10.19 -5.14
N LEU A 19 -9.89 -11.14 -6.04
CA LEU A 19 -9.30 -11.15 -7.37
C LEU A 19 -10.27 -10.57 -8.42
N GLY A 20 -9.71 -9.96 -9.43
CA GLY A 20 -10.46 -9.35 -10.52
C GLY A 20 -11.00 -7.96 -10.20
N ARG A 21 -11.77 -7.43 -11.14
CA ARG A 21 -12.29 -6.06 -11.07
C ARG A 21 -13.46 -5.97 -10.09
N HIS A 22 -13.38 -5.03 -9.16
CA HIS A 22 -14.42 -4.74 -8.17
C HIS A 22 -14.28 -3.31 -7.62
N ARG A 23 -15.19 -2.91 -6.74
CA ARG A 23 -15.06 -1.65 -5.98
C ARG A 23 -15.06 -1.95 -4.49
N ILE A 24 -14.08 -1.42 -3.76
CA ILE A 24 -14.10 -1.43 -2.31
C ILE A 24 -15.03 -0.30 -1.86
N THR A 25 -16.12 -0.66 -1.21
CA THR A 25 -17.17 0.27 -0.75
C THR A 25 -17.11 0.55 0.74
N GLY A 26 -16.34 -0.24 1.47
CA GLY A 26 -16.09 -0.04 2.89
C GLY A 26 -14.91 -0.87 3.37
N LEU A 27 -14.31 -0.42 4.45
CA LEU A 27 -13.19 -1.09 5.09
C LEU A 27 -13.31 -0.89 6.60
N SER A 28 -13.15 -1.96 7.35
CA SER A 28 -12.90 -1.88 8.80
C SER A 28 -11.73 -2.74 9.20
N TYR A 29 -11.03 -2.37 10.26
CA TYR A 29 -9.87 -3.12 10.75
C TYR A 29 -9.80 -3.08 12.28
N ILE A 30 -9.07 -4.04 12.84
CA ILE A 30 -8.73 -4.12 14.25
C ILE A 30 -7.21 -4.20 14.33
N GLY A 31 -6.60 -3.32 15.10
CA GLY A 31 -5.18 -3.33 15.39
C GLY A 31 -4.80 -4.35 16.47
N THR A 32 -3.50 -4.52 16.65
CA THR A 32 -2.93 -5.24 17.79
C THR A 32 -2.51 -4.24 18.88
N ALA A 33 -1.94 -4.74 19.98
CA ALA A 33 -1.36 -3.89 21.03
C ALA A 33 -0.03 -3.21 20.62
N SER A 34 0.28 -3.15 19.34
CA SER A 34 1.48 -2.50 18.77
C SER A 34 1.08 -1.68 17.55
N ASP A 35 1.75 -0.55 17.37
CA ASP A 35 1.56 0.27 16.16
C ASP A 35 1.81 -0.56 14.91
N GLY A 36 0.96 -0.39 13.91
CA GLY A 36 0.95 -1.18 12.71
C GLY A 36 0.60 -0.39 11.46
N PHE A 37 0.45 -1.12 10.34
CA PHE A 37 0.10 -0.53 9.05
C PHE A 37 -0.84 -1.46 8.30
N LEU A 38 -1.81 -0.85 7.64
CA LEU A 38 -2.65 -1.49 6.64
C LEU A 38 -2.38 -0.82 5.29
N GLU A 39 -1.87 -1.60 4.35
CA GLU A 39 -1.50 -1.14 3.00
C GLU A 39 -2.33 -1.92 1.96
N ILE A 40 -3.01 -1.22 1.07
CA ILE A 40 -3.90 -1.81 0.07
C ILE A 40 -3.34 -1.53 -1.34
N PHE A 41 -3.20 -2.60 -2.12
CA PHE A 41 -2.70 -2.54 -3.49
C PHE A 41 -3.71 -3.15 -4.48
N ASP A 42 -3.83 -2.53 -5.65
CA ASP A 42 -4.49 -3.10 -6.83
C ASP A 42 -3.48 -3.95 -7.60
N THR A 43 -3.45 -5.24 -7.33
CA THR A 43 -2.41 -6.12 -7.89
C THR A 43 -2.85 -7.58 -7.93
N VAL A 44 -2.22 -8.35 -8.80
CA VAL A 44 -2.27 -9.83 -8.83
C VAL A 44 -0.93 -10.46 -8.45
N VAL A 45 0.06 -9.64 -8.06
CA VAL A 45 1.35 -10.10 -7.56
C VAL A 45 1.56 -9.65 -6.12
N VAL A 46 2.33 -10.42 -5.36
CA VAL A 46 2.61 -10.11 -3.96
C VAL A 46 3.52 -8.88 -3.88
N PRO A 47 3.15 -7.84 -3.14
CA PRO A 47 4.01 -6.68 -2.93
C PRO A 47 5.32 -7.02 -2.23
N VAL A 48 6.38 -6.33 -2.59
CA VAL A 48 7.74 -6.55 -2.11
C VAL A 48 8.10 -5.53 -1.03
N ALA A 49 8.63 -6.00 0.10
CA ALA A 49 9.21 -5.12 1.11
C ALA A 49 10.60 -4.66 0.68
N ALA A 50 10.88 -3.38 0.87
CA ALA A 50 12.14 -2.74 0.52
C ALA A 50 12.50 -1.68 1.57
N THR A 51 13.66 -1.09 1.42
CA THR A 51 14.08 0.09 2.20
C THR A 51 14.28 1.29 1.28
N TYR A 52 14.25 2.49 1.85
CA TYR A 52 14.47 3.68 1.06
C TYR A 52 15.29 4.74 1.79
N ALA A 53 15.90 5.64 1.03
CA ALA A 53 16.46 6.88 1.50
C ALA A 53 15.95 8.02 0.63
N ARG A 54 15.94 9.23 1.15
CA ARG A 54 15.43 10.41 0.44
C ARG A 54 16.36 11.60 0.59
N SER A 55 16.61 12.29 -0.52
CA SER A 55 17.32 13.55 -0.56
C SER A 55 16.59 14.50 -1.52
N GLY A 56 16.03 15.55 -0.97
CA GLY A 56 15.18 16.46 -1.75
C GLY A 56 13.91 15.73 -2.28
N THR A 57 13.69 15.83 -3.56
CA THR A 57 12.58 15.15 -4.25
C THR A 57 12.95 13.73 -4.72
N THR A 58 14.23 13.36 -4.66
CA THR A 58 14.69 12.04 -5.09
C THR A 58 14.59 11.04 -3.96
N VAL A 59 13.86 9.95 -4.19
CA VAL A 59 13.75 8.81 -3.29
C VAL A 59 14.46 7.62 -3.92
N THR A 60 15.46 7.09 -3.23
CA THR A 60 16.19 5.89 -3.65
C THR A 60 15.63 4.68 -2.89
N VAL A 61 15.11 3.72 -3.62
CA VAL A 61 14.59 2.46 -3.07
C VAL A 61 15.60 1.37 -3.30
N SER A 62 15.92 0.63 -2.23
CA SER A 62 16.84 -0.51 -2.25
C SER A 62 16.04 -1.81 -2.13
N SER A 63 16.13 -2.64 -3.17
CA SER A 63 15.44 -3.93 -3.28
C SER A 63 16.24 -4.88 -4.14
N THR A 64 16.77 -5.93 -3.54
CA THR A 64 17.65 -6.90 -4.23
C THR A 64 16.92 -7.61 -5.36
N GLY A 65 17.51 -7.55 -6.56
CA GLY A 65 16.98 -8.27 -7.72
C GLY A 65 15.59 -7.84 -8.14
N HIS A 66 15.27 -6.55 -8.07
CA HIS A 66 13.90 -6.03 -8.29
C HIS A 66 13.33 -6.25 -9.70
N GLY A 67 14.15 -6.53 -10.69
CA GLY A 67 13.73 -6.85 -12.06
C GLY A 67 13.03 -5.74 -12.84
N LEU A 68 13.00 -4.50 -12.31
CA LEU A 68 12.38 -3.35 -12.94
C LEU A 68 13.25 -2.80 -14.07
N GLN A 69 12.60 -2.11 -15.01
CA GLN A 69 13.25 -1.32 -16.05
C GLN A 69 12.93 0.17 -15.86
N THR A 70 13.82 1.04 -16.33
CA THR A 70 13.54 2.48 -16.34
C THR A 70 12.31 2.77 -17.18
N GLY A 71 11.35 3.49 -16.61
CA GLY A 71 10.03 3.78 -17.20
C GLY A 71 8.91 2.87 -16.68
N ASP A 72 9.22 1.78 -15.99
CA ASP A 72 8.17 1.00 -15.31
C ASP A 72 7.44 1.86 -14.28
N THR A 73 6.19 1.51 -14.02
CA THR A 73 5.38 2.15 -12.96
C THR A 73 5.26 1.22 -11.78
N VAL A 74 5.58 1.72 -10.59
CA VAL A 74 5.41 1.00 -9.33
C VAL A 74 4.43 1.72 -8.42
N GLY A 75 3.59 0.97 -7.72
CA GLY A 75 2.83 1.47 -6.60
C GLY A 75 3.63 1.29 -5.32
N ILE A 76 3.89 2.36 -4.57
CA ILE A 76 4.69 2.31 -3.34
C ILE A 76 3.88 2.84 -2.16
N ALA A 77 3.93 2.10 -1.05
CA ALA A 77 3.49 2.55 0.27
C ALA A 77 4.73 2.84 1.14
N TYR A 78 4.82 4.05 1.65
CA TYR A 78 5.84 4.46 2.61
C TYR A 78 5.24 4.45 4.01
N ARG A 79 6.00 3.94 4.96
CA ARG A 79 5.58 3.96 6.37
C ARG A 79 5.89 5.32 6.98
N PRO A 80 4.90 6.00 7.56
CA PRO A 80 5.09 7.27 8.24
C PRO A 80 5.83 7.12 9.58
N GLY A 81 6.19 8.23 10.21
CA GLY A 81 6.69 8.27 11.58
C GLY A 81 8.15 8.69 11.75
N THR A 82 8.89 8.95 10.67
CA THR A 82 10.31 9.35 10.76
C THR A 82 10.56 10.81 10.39
N GLY A 83 9.56 11.51 9.86
CA GLY A 83 9.67 12.86 9.32
C GLY A 83 10.43 12.91 7.98
N GLY A 84 9.90 13.65 7.03
CA GLY A 84 10.49 13.76 5.69
C GLY A 84 10.23 12.57 4.77
N GLU A 85 9.27 11.73 5.11
CA GLU A 85 8.85 10.57 4.32
C GLU A 85 8.41 10.97 2.91
N ALA A 86 8.63 10.08 1.96
CA ALA A 86 8.04 10.17 0.65
C ALA A 86 6.53 9.87 0.72
N ARG A 87 5.78 10.42 -0.21
CA ARG A 87 4.34 10.16 -0.30
C ARG A 87 4.09 8.80 -0.93
N SER A 88 3.20 8.02 -0.35
CA SER A 88 2.68 6.82 -0.98
C SER A 88 1.92 7.16 -2.26
N GLY A 89 2.10 6.36 -3.30
CA GLY A 89 1.53 6.65 -4.61
C GLY A 89 2.07 5.75 -5.72
N ASN A 90 1.75 6.12 -6.96
CA ASN A 90 2.20 5.41 -8.15
C ASN A 90 3.24 6.28 -8.89
N TYR A 91 4.41 5.73 -9.15
CA TYR A 91 5.57 6.46 -9.66
C TYR A 91 6.23 5.73 -10.82
N ALA A 92 6.70 6.49 -11.81
CA ALA A 92 7.65 5.98 -12.78
C ALA A 92 9.03 5.83 -12.13
N VAL A 93 9.72 4.73 -12.44
CA VAL A 93 11.04 4.44 -11.86
C VAL A 93 12.17 4.78 -12.82
N THR A 94 13.31 5.16 -12.25
CA THR A 94 14.61 5.18 -12.92
C THR A 94 15.51 4.15 -12.26
N VAL A 95 15.84 3.09 -12.98
CA VAL A 95 16.73 2.04 -12.47
C VAL A 95 18.14 2.53 -12.41
N THR A 96 18.79 2.43 -11.25
CA THR A 96 20.19 2.84 -11.03
C THR A 96 21.13 1.64 -10.98
N THR A 97 20.68 0.52 -10.42
CA THR A 97 21.42 -0.75 -10.38
C THR A 97 20.41 -1.91 -10.38
N ALA A 98 20.89 -3.16 -10.44
CA ALA A 98 20.01 -4.34 -10.30
C ALA A 98 19.31 -4.43 -8.92
N ASN A 99 19.78 -3.66 -7.94
CA ASN A 99 19.29 -3.70 -6.56
C ASN A 99 18.77 -2.35 -6.07
N ALA A 100 18.68 -1.34 -6.92
CA ALA A 100 18.19 -0.02 -6.55
C ALA A 100 17.57 0.72 -7.73
N PHE A 101 16.53 1.46 -7.42
CA PHE A 101 15.88 2.38 -8.34
C PHE A 101 15.51 3.69 -7.64
N THR A 102 15.28 4.74 -8.39
CA THR A 102 14.82 6.02 -7.86
C THR A 102 13.43 6.36 -8.40
N ILE A 103 12.70 7.12 -7.59
CA ILE A 103 11.47 7.82 -8.00
C ILE A 103 11.59 9.31 -7.62
N VAL A 104 10.76 10.13 -8.22
CA VAL A 104 10.67 11.56 -7.90
C VAL A 104 9.36 11.82 -7.16
N ASP A 105 9.49 12.29 -5.91
CA ASP A 105 8.34 12.77 -5.12
C ASP A 105 8.10 14.24 -5.43
N ILE A 106 6.85 14.67 -5.44
CA ILE A 106 6.47 16.08 -5.62
C ILE A 106 6.94 16.97 -4.46
N ASN A 107 7.02 16.42 -3.25
CA ASN A 107 7.49 17.13 -2.08
C ASN A 107 8.99 16.91 -1.88
N SER A 108 9.66 17.89 -1.27
CA SER A 108 11.05 17.75 -0.86
C SER A 108 11.14 17.30 0.60
N GLY A 109 12.14 16.48 0.90
CA GLY A 109 12.44 16.02 2.26
C GLY A 109 13.77 15.33 2.34
N THR A 110 14.19 15.00 3.54
CA THR A 110 15.42 14.23 3.78
C THR A 110 15.14 13.16 4.79
N ILE A 111 15.46 11.92 4.45
CA ILE A 111 15.38 10.79 5.34
C ILE A 111 16.56 9.85 5.08
N SER A 112 17.18 9.41 6.16
CA SER A 112 18.29 8.47 6.15
C SER A 112 17.97 7.29 7.06
N GLY A 113 18.81 6.24 7.04
CA GLY A 113 18.67 5.12 7.95
C GLY A 113 17.86 3.94 7.43
N SER A 114 17.50 3.91 6.17
CA SER A 114 16.82 2.78 5.51
C SER A 114 15.45 2.39 6.08
N PRO A 115 14.52 3.35 6.24
CA PRO A 115 13.15 3.02 6.61
C PRO A 115 12.50 2.08 5.59
N VAL A 116 11.47 1.36 6.04
CA VAL A 116 10.79 0.35 5.24
C VAL A 116 9.74 1.00 4.33
N CYS A 117 9.65 0.51 3.10
CA CYS A 117 8.53 0.73 2.20
C CYS A 117 8.06 -0.61 1.61
N THR A 118 6.91 -0.59 1.01
CA THR A 118 6.37 -1.74 0.27
C THR A 118 6.02 -1.28 -1.14
N TYR A 119 6.40 -2.04 -2.16
CA TYR A 119 6.04 -1.70 -3.53
C TYR A 119 5.52 -2.89 -4.32
N VAL A 120 4.79 -2.59 -5.38
CA VAL A 120 4.33 -3.55 -6.38
C VAL A 120 4.69 -3.05 -7.77
N ASN A 121 5.15 -3.94 -8.65
CA ASN A 121 5.41 -3.65 -10.05
C ASN A 121 4.18 -3.99 -10.88
N GLY A 122 3.72 -3.03 -11.66
CA GLY A 122 2.57 -3.21 -12.56
C GLY A 122 1.21 -3.25 -11.85
N GLY A 123 0.16 -3.56 -12.62
CA GLY A 123 -1.21 -3.54 -12.13
C GLY A 123 -1.75 -2.12 -11.92
N GLY A 124 -2.71 -1.96 -10.99
CA GLY A 124 -3.24 -0.67 -10.57
C GLY A 124 -2.38 0.05 -9.53
N GLY A 125 -1.41 -0.66 -8.93
CA GLY A 125 -0.44 -0.11 -7.99
C GLY A 125 -0.99 0.12 -6.58
N TRP A 126 -0.47 1.14 -5.90
CA TRP A 126 -0.93 1.54 -4.58
C TRP A 126 -2.32 2.19 -4.65
N ILE A 127 -3.21 1.80 -3.74
CA ILE A 127 -4.56 2.39 -3.60
C ILE A 127 -4.63 3.25 -2.34
N PHE A 128 -4.22 2.68 -1.19
CA PHE A 128 -4.44 3.29 0.11
C PHE A 128 -3.48 2.69 1.14
N SER A 129 -3.11 3.50 2.14
CA SER A 129 -2.42 3.02 3.35
C SER A 129 -2.80 3.86 4.55
N THR A 130 -2.82 3.24 5.72
CA THR A 130 -3.07 3.93 6.99
C THR A 130 -2.18 3.36 8.09
N GLU A 131 -1.81 4.21 9.03
CA GLU A 131 -1.31 3.77 10.33
C GLU A 131 -2.45 3.14 11.14
N VAL A 132 -2.08 2.16 11.93
CA VAL A 132 -2.94 1.49 12.90
C VAL A 132 -2.28 1.68 14.26
N SER A 133 -2.89 2.44 15.12
CA SER A 133 -2.37 2.70 16.47
C SER A 133 -2.49 1.46 17.35
N ALA A 134 -1.56 1.29 18.28
CA ALA A 134 -1.68 0.30 19.35
C ALA A 134 -2.94 0.48 20.22
N ALA A 135 -3.61 1.64 20.17
CA ALA A 135 -4.89 1.88 20.79
C ALA A 135 -6.09 1.39 19.97
N ASP A 136 -5.90 1.05 18.69
CA ASP A 136 -6.94 0.62 17.74
C ASP A 136 -7.33 -0.87 17.94
N ILE A 137 -7.43 -1.32 19.18
CA ILE A 137 -7.82 -2.69 19.55
C ILE A 137 -9.32 -2.97 19.35
N PHE A 138 -10.10 -1.95 18.99
CA PHE A 138 -11.51 -2.07 18.62
C PHE A 138 -11.67 -1.86 17.12
N ALA A 139 -12.81 -2.29 16.57
CA ALA A 139 -13.09 -2.13 15.16
C ALA A 139 -13.11 -0.65 14.74
N ASN A 140 -12.20 -0.28 13.87
CA ASN A 140 -12.14 1.03 13.23
C ASN A 140 -12.78 0.94 11.86
N VAL A 141 -13.62 1.89 11.50
CA VAL A 141 -14.28 1.97 10.21
C VAL A 141 -13.69 3.12 9.41
N LEU A 142 -13.15 2.80 8.25
CA LEU A 142 -12.71 3.80 7.27
C LEU A 142 -13.85 4.08 6.31
N PRO A 143 -14.38 5.31 6.30
CA PRO A 143 -15.39 5.70 5.33
C PRO A 143 -14.76 5.75 3.93
N VAL A 144 -15.34 5.01 3.00
CA VAL A 144 -14.97 5.08 1.58
C VAL A 144 -16.02 5.96 0.89
N PRO A 145 -15.64 7.17 0.44
CA PRO A 145 -16.61 8.11 -0.09
C PRO A 145 -17.13 7.72 -1.47
N GLY A 146 -18.35 8.16 -1.77
CA GLY A 146 -18.97 8.05 -3.09
C GLY A 146 -19.21 6.60 -3.52
N GLU A 147 -18.82 6.30 -4.75
CA GLU A 147 -18.99 4.98 -5.37
C GLU A 147 -17.93 3.93 -4.96
N GLY A 148 -17.04 4.27 -4.03
CA GLY A 148 -15.97 3.39 -3.60
C GLY A 148 -14.69 3.52 -4.42
N MET A 149 -13.63 2.80 -3.99
CA MET A 149 -12.34 2.75 -4.66
C MET A 149 -12.35 1.66 -5.73
N LEU A 150 -12.13 2.04 -6.99
CA LEU A 150 -12.06 1.10 -8.11
C LEU A 150 -10.75 0.30 -8.06
N VAL A 151 -10.87 -1.01 -8.04
CA VAL A 151 -9.80 -2.00 -8.21
C VAL A 151 -9.97 -2.66 -9.57
N LYS A 152 -8.91 -2.75 -10.36
CA LYS A 152 -8.96 -3.29 -11.72
C LYS A 152 -8.46 -4.73 -11.82
N ASN A 153 -7.47 -5.08 -11.00
CA ASN A 153 -6.74 -6.35 -11.09
C ASN A 153 -7.08 -7.28 -9.93
N GLY A 154 -7.01 -6.78 -8.72
CA GLY A 154 -7.31 -7.51 -7.49
C GLY A 154 -6.82 -6.75 -6.27
N THR A 155 -7.44 -6.98 -5.13
CA THR A 155 -7.03 -6.37 -3.86
C THR A 155 -6.05 -7.28 -3.14
N TYR A 156 -4.84 -6.77 -2.90
CA TYR A 156 -3.91 -7.32 -1.92
C TYR A 156 -3.87 -6.42 -0.69
N ALA A 157 -4.12 -6.99 0.48
CA ALA A 157 -3.93 -6.32 1.76
C ALA A 157 -2.60 -6.77 2.38
N LYS A 158 -1.71 -5.82 2.68
CA LYS A 158 -0.55 -6.07 3.52
C LYS A 158 -0.82 -5.53 4.92
N MET A 159 -0.71 -6.40 5.88
CA MET A 159 -1.05 -6.16 7.28
C MET A 159 0.20 -6.33 8.12
N THR A 160 0.55 -5.31 8.90
CA THR A 160 1.64 -5.34 9.88
C THR A 160 1.05 -4.89 11.20
N ASN A 161 1.10 -5.74 12.23
CA ASN A 161 0.47 -5.50 13.54
C ASN A 161 -1.03 -5.11 13.40
N VAL A 162 -1.72 -5.71 12.46
CA VAL A 162 -3.17 -5.63 12.27
C VAL A 162 -3.73 -7.03 12.48
N ASP A 163 -4.66 -7.17 13.42
CA ASP A 163 -5.27 -8.45 13.77
C ASP A 163 -6.17 -8.93 12.64
N SER A 164 -7.03 -8.05 12.18
CA SER A 164 -7.98 -8.39 11.13
C SER A 164 -8.48 -7.17 10.35
N ALA A 165 -8.96 -7.40 9.14
CA ALA A 165 -9.62 -6.40 8.33
C ALA A 165 -10.81 -6.99 7.56
N ASN A 166 -11.91 -6.24 7.49
CA ASN A 166 -13.07 -6.57 6.68
C ASN A 166 -13.14 -5.63 5.49
N PHE A 167 -13.29 -6.21 4.31
CA PHE A 167 -13.46 -5.50 3.06
C PHE A 167 -14.87 -5.70 2.56
N PHE A 168 -15.58 -4.60 2.30
CA PHE A 168 -16.89 -4.59 1.66
C PHE A 168 -16.71 -4.15 0.21
N TYR A 169 -17.31 -4.90 -0.73
CA TYR A 169 -17.10 -4.66 -2.16
C TYR A 169 -18.30 -5.10 -3.00
N ASN A 170 -18.39 -4.62 -4.23
CA ASN A 170 -19.40 -4.97 -5.23
C ASN A 170 -18.78 -5.16 -6.63
#